data_f1a122258093ccab2a0a0f3f74dd8dba
#
_entry.id   f1a122258093ccab2a0a0f3f74dd8dba
#
_cell.length_a   1.000
_cell.length_b   1.000
_cell.length_c   1.000
_cell.angle_alpha   90.00
_cell.angle_beta   90.00
_cell.angle_gamma   90.00
#
_symmetry.space_group_name_H-M   'P 1'
#
loop_
_entity.id
_entity.type
_entity.pdbx_description
1 polymer ?
#
loop_
_entity_poly.entity_id
_entity_poly.type
_entity_poly.pdbx_seq_one_letter_code
_entity_poly.pdbx_strand_id
1 'polypeptide(L)' 'MELPIQLAFDLPPDEALALAQFLKRVSLDDYRRLAVDADEAYTMQAAGERIRMALADAGYAPR' A
#
# COMPACT_ATOMS: atom_id res chain seq x y z
N MET A 1 21.54 -5.06 -10.04
CA MET A 1 20.08 -5.19 -9.90
C MET A 1 19.77 -5.80 -8.55
N GLU A 2 18.93 -5.14 -7.78
CA GLU A 2 18.58 -5.62 -6.45
C GLU A 2 17.43 -6.61 -6.52
N LEU A 3 17.52 -7.64 -5.70
CA LEU A 3 16.44 -8.62 -5.59
C LEU A 3 15.31 -8.05 -4.73
N PRO A 4 14.05 -8.37 -5.05
CA PRO A 4 12.94 -7.95 -4.20
C PRO A 4 13.07 -8.53 -2.80
N ILE A 5 12.60 -7.77 -1.83
CA ILE A 5 12.53 -8.24 -0.44
C ILE A 5 11.15 -8.86 -0.24
N GLN A 6 11.12 -10.10 0.22
CA GLN A 6 9.86 -10.76 0.56
C GLN A 6 9.48 -10.43 1.99
N LEU A 7 8.21 -10.03 2.16
CA LEU A 7 7.65 -9.75 3.47
C LEU A 7 6.51 -10.73 3.70
N ALA A 8 6.52 -11.37 4.86
CA ALA A 8 5.44 -12.28 5.26
C ALA A 8 5.00 -11.91 6.67
N PHE A 9 3.71 -11.59 6.80
CA PHE A 9 3.13 -11.26 8.10
C PHE A 9 1.62 -11.48 8.03
N ASP A 10 1.02 -11.64 9.21
CA ASP A 10 -0.41 -11.84 9.31
C ASP A 10 -1.08 -10.60 9.89
N LEU A 11 -2.27 -10.29 9.39
CA LEU A 11 -3.09 -9.21 9.91
C LEU A 11 -4.43 -9.78 10.39
N PRO A 12 -4.91 -9.36 11.57
CA PRO A 12 -6.30 -9.65 11.94
C PRO A 12 -7.25 -9.07 10.88
N PRO A 13 -8.44 -9.65 10.70
CA PRO A 13 -9.36 -9.19 9.65
C PRO A 13 -9.72 -7.70 9.71
N ASP A 14 -9.87 -7.14 10.92
CA ASP A 14 -10.19 -5.72 11.07
C ASP A 14 -9.04 -4.83 10.62
N GLU A 15 -7.80 -5.22 10.89
CA GLU A 15 -6.63 -4.47 10.43
C GLU A 15 -6.46 -4.60 8.92
N ALA A 16 -6.70 -5.79 8.36
CA ALA A 16 -6.63 -5.99 6.93
C ALA A 16 -7.63 -5.09 6.19
N LEU A 17 -8.87 -5.02 6.70
CA LEU A 17 -9.89 -4.16 6.10
C LEU A 17 -9.53 -2.68 6.23
N ALA A 18 -9.06 -2.27 7.41
CA ALA A 18 -8.69 -0.87 7.62
C ALA A 18 -7.54 -0.45 6.70
N LEU A 19 -6.54 -1.31 6.54
CA LEU A 19 -5.41 -1.02 5.65
C LEU A 19 -5.87 -0.96 4.19
N ALA A 20 -6.75 -1.87 3.79
CA ALA A 20 -7.30 -1.87 2.43
C ALA A 20 -8.06 -0.57 2.16
N GLN A 21 -8.84 -0.08 3.13
CA GLN A 21 -9.54 1.19 2.99
C GLN A 21 -8.59 2.38 2.95
N PHE A 22 -7.55 2.37 3.78
CA PHE A 22 -6.53 3.41 3.75
C PHE A 22 -5.88 3.48 2.37
N LEU A 23 -5.46 2.35 1.83
CA LEU A 23 -4.79 2.30 0.54
C LEU A 23 -5.71 2.68 -0.62
N LYS A 24 -7.02 2.46 -0.47
CA LYS A 24 -8.00 2.91 -1.47
C LYS A 24 -8.16 4.43 -1.45
N ARG A 25 -8.09 5.05 -0.27
CA ARG A 25 -8.36 6.49 -0.11
C ARG A 25 -7.13 7.36 -0.28
N VAL A 26 -5.94 6.83 0.01
CA VAL A 26 -4.71 7.61 -0.08
C VAL A 26 -4.45 8.02 -1.53
N SER A 27 -4.13 9.29 -1.74
CA SER A 27 -3.85 9.84 -3.07
C SER A 27 -2.36 10.10 -3.25
N LEU A 28 -1.95 10.39 -4.47
CA LEU A 28 -0.56 10.78 -4.74
C LEU A 28 -0.19 12.03 -3.96
N ASP A 29 -1.13 12.98 -3.80
CA ASP A 29 -0.88 14.19 -3.01
C ASP A 29 -0.59 13.87 -1.55
N ASP A 30 -1.27 12.86 -1.00
CA ASP A 30 -0.99 12.41 0.37
C ASP A 30 0.43 11.86 0.48
N TYR A 31 0.86 11.06 -0.49
CA TYR A 31 2.23 10.54 -0.54
C TYR A 31 3.24 11.70 -0.68
N ARG A 32 2.92 12.68 -1.52
CA ARG A 32 3.81 13.84 -1.72
C ARG A 32 4.06 14.62 -0.45
N ARG A 33 3.06 14.76 0.40
CA ARG A 33 3.21 15.51 1.65
C ARG A 33 4.15 14.83 2.62
N LEU A 34 4.30 13.51 2.52
CA LEU A 34 5.11 12.72 3.44
C LEU A 34 6.47 12.34 2.85
N ALA A 35 6.64 12.51 1.55
CA ALA A 35 7.86 12.17 0.84
C ALA A 35 8.85 13.34 0.85
N VAL A 36 10.14 13.03 0.74
CA VAL A 36 11.18 14.05 0.67
C VAL A 36 11.24 14.71 -0.71
N ASP A 37 10.77 14.00 -1.74
CA ASP A 37 10.73 14.50 -3.11
C ASP A 37 9.68 13.74 -3.91
N ALA A 38 9.50 14.13 -5.19
CA ALA A 38 8.50 13.52 -6.06
C ALA A 38 8.81 12.06 -6.37
N ASP A 39 10.10 11.73 -6.54
CA ASP A 39 10.49 10.35 -6.85
C ASP A 39 10.13 9.42 -5.71
N GLU A 40 10.36 9.83 -4.47
CA GLU A 40 9.98 9.03 -3.32
C GLU A 40 8.47 8.88 -3.23
N ALA A 41 7.71 9.92 -3.55
CA ALA A 41 6.24 9.85 -3.54
C ALA A 41 5.73 8.78 -4.52
N TYR A 42 6.28 8.72 -5.72
CA TYR A 42 5.91 7.71 -6.71
C TYR A 42 6.32 6.31 -6.26
N THR A 43 7.45 6.19 -5.60
CA THR A 43 7.92 4.91 -5.06
C THR A 43 7.00 4.43 -3.93
N MET A 44 6.60 5.35 -3.05
CA MET A 44 5.63 5.04 -1.99
C MET A 44 4.29 4.58 -2.57
N GLN A 45 3.82 5.28 -3.62
CA GLN A 45 2.56 4.92 -4.27
C GLN A 45 2.65 3.52 -4.89
N ALA A 46 3.74 3.22 -5.56
CA ALA A 46 3.94 1.90 -6.17
C ALA A 46 3.92 0.79 -5.11
N ALA A 47 4.59 1.02 -3.97
CA ALA A 47 4.60 0.07 -2.86
C ALA A 47 3.19 -0.10 -2.28
N GLY A 48 2.48 1.00 -2.07
CA GLY A 48 1.11 0.97 -1.58
C GLY A 48 0.18 0.19 -2.49
N GLU A 49 0.32 0.35 -3.81
CA GLU A 49 -0.49 -0.39 -4.78
C GLU A 49 -0.23 -1.88 -4.73
N ARG A 50 1.02 -2.30 -4.52
CA ARG A 50 1.34 -3.73 -4.39
C ARG A 50 0.65 -4.34 -3.17
N ILE A 51 0.64 -3.62 -2.05
CA ILE A 51 -0.03 -4.09 -0.83
C ILE A 51 -1.55 -4.10 -1.04
N ARG A 52 -2.10 -3.07 -1.69
CA ARG A 52 -3.53 -3.01 -1.98
C ARG A 52 -3.96 -4.21 -2.82
N MET A 53 -3.17 -4.55 -3.84
CA MET A 53 -3.48 -5.70 -4.70
C MET A 53 -3.39 -7.02 -3.95
N ALA A 54 -2.41 -7.16 -3.06
CA ALA A 54 -2.28 -8.37 -2.23
C ALA A 54 -3.48 -8.53 -1.30
N LEU A 55 -3.96 -7.41 -0.72
CA LEU A 55 -5.16 -7.43 0.12
C LEU A 55 -6.40 -7.79 -0.69
N ALA A 56 -6.52 -7.26 -1.91
CA ALA A 56 -7.63 -7.58 -2.79
C ALA A 56 -7.65 -9.07 -3.15
N ASP A 57 -6.48 -9.65 -3.43
CA ASP A 57 -6.35 -11.08 -3.70
C ASP A 57 -6.77 -11.92 -2.50
N ALA A 58 -6.58 -11.41 -1.29
CA ALA A 58 -6.99 -12.08 -0.07
C ALA A 58 -8.47 -11.84 0.29
N GLY A 59 -9.21 -11.11 -0.57
CA GLY A 59 -10.62 -10.84 -0.35
C GLY A 59 -10.95 -9.47 0.25
N TYR A 60 -9.95 -8.58 0.39
CA TYR A 60 -10.13 -7.25 0.98
C TYR A 60 -10.00 -6.18 -0.09
N ALA A 61 -11.06 -5.99 -0.86
CA ALA A 61 -11.14 -4.98 -1.91
C ALA A 61 -12.36 -4.07 -1.66
N PRO A 62 -12.26 -3.09 -0.74
CA PRO A 62 -13.39 -2.22 -0.42
C PRO A 62 -13.81 -1.39 -1.62
N ARG A 63 -15.11 -1.13 -1.73
CA ARG A 63 -15.69 -0.33 -2.79
C ARG A 63 -15.75 1.15 -2.44
#